data_9aadd13c92fe9dbbcc66f73cadfd86ec
#
_entry.id   9aadd13c92fe9dbbcc66f73cadfd86ec
#
_cell.length_a   1.000
_cell.length_b   1.000
_cell.length_c   1.000
_cell.angle_alpha   90.00
_cell.angle_beta   90.00
_cell.angle_gamma   90.00
#
_symmetry.space_group_name_H-M   'P 1'
#
loop_
_entity.id
_entity.type
_entity.pdbx_description
1 polymer ?
#
loop_
_entity_poly.entity_id
_entity_poly.type
_entity_poly.pdbx_seq_one_letter_code
_entity_poly.pdbx_strand_id
1 'polypeptide(L)'
;MTVLIAYATTEGQTRKIARFCADQLIARGQSVEVLPLVDLADEEPLEMSRFDAAILAGSVHGGQLQPQLIRFAARHAAALNARPGLFLMVSLAAAGNDKDEHADLARIGHEFVKTSGWTPSQTLNVAGAFRFTQYDFFKGLAMRWIAHNKGEAVEPGKDKEYTEWAELAAVLEHWPR
;
A
#
# COMPACT_ATOMS: atom_id res chain seq x y z
N MET A 1 -16.85 8.08 -12.97
CA MET A 1 -16.01 6.89 -12.89
C MET A 1 -16.06 6.34 -11.47
N THR A 2 -16.16 5.02 -11.32
CA THR A 2 -16.21 4.36 -10.02
C THR A 2 -14.88 3.64 -9.78
N VAL A 3 -14.22 3.95 -8.67
CA VAL A 3 -12.90 3.42 -8.32
C VAL A 3 -13.01 2.51 -7.11
N LEU A 4 -12.44 1.31 -7.20
CA LEU A 4 -12.22 0.43 -6.06
C LEU A 4 -10.87 0.78 -5.40
N ILE A 5 -10.87 0.92 -4.08
CA ILE A 5 -9.64 0.97 -3.29
C ILE A 5 -9.66 -0.20 -2.31
N ALA A 6 -8.97 -1.30 -2.63
CA ALA A 6 -8.84 -2.44 -1.73
C ALA A 6 -7.50 -2.39 -1.00
N TYR A 7 -7.51 -2.59 0.32
CA TYR A 7 -6.29 -2.49 1.10
C TYR A 7 -6.16 -3.55 2.19
N ALA A 8 -4.91 -3.94 2.45
CA ALA A 8 -4.52 -4.72 3.63
C ALA A 8 -3.50 -3.95 4.46
N THR A 9 -3.63 -3.99 5.78
CA THR A 9 -2.77 -3.24 6.70
C THR A 9 -2.53 -4.03 7.98
N THR A 10 -1.33 -3.91 8.53
CA THR A 10 -0.99 -4.47 9.85
C THR A 10 -1.11 -3.41 10.94
N GLU A 11 -0.65 -2.18 10.67
CA GLU A 11 -0.51 -1.11 11.68
C GLU A 11 -1.43 0.08 11.43
N GLY A 12 -2.25 0.03 10.39
CA GLY A 12 -3.25 1.06 10.09
C GLY A 12 -2.77 2.19 9.19
N GLN A 13 -1.48 2.32 8.84
CA GLN A 13 -1.01 3.38 7.95
C GLN A 13 -1.55 3.22 6.52
N THR A 14 -1.58 2.00 6.00
CA THR A 14 -2.17 1.72 4.68
C THR A 14 -3.64 2.12 4.61
N ARG A 15 -4.40 1.94 5.71
CA ARG A 15 -5.79 2.43 5.81
C ARG A 15 -5.88 3.95 5.70
N LYS A 16 -4.95 4.67 6.36
CA LYS A 16 -4.90 6.14 6.28
C LYS A 16 -4.58 6.60 4.85
N ILE A 17 -3.64 5.92 4.19
CA ILE A 17 -3.29 6.15 2.78
C ILE A 17 -4.49 5.86 1.87
N ALA A 18 -5.18 4.74 2.04
CA ALA A 18 -6.36 4.39 1.26
C ALA A 18 -7.49 5.43 1.39
N ARG A 19 -7.74 5.93 2.62
CA ARG A 19 -8.71 7.00 2.86
C ARG A 19 -8.29 8.31 2.19
N PHE A 20 -7.03 8.69 2.31
CA PHE A 20 -6.51 9.87 1.63
C PHE A 20 -6.70 9.76 0.10
N CYS A 21 -6.40 8.63 -0.50
CA CYS A 21 -6.66 8.40 -1.93
C CYS A 21 -8.14 8.56 -2.25
N ALA A 22 -9.02 8.01 -1.42
CA ALA A 22 -10.47 8.15 -1.60
C ALA A 22 -10.90 9.62 -1.58
N ASP A 23 -10.45 10.39 -0.58
CA ASP A 23 -10.78 11.80 -0.43
C ASP A 23 -10.32 12.62 -1.65
N GLN A 24 -9.11 12.37 -2.16
CA GLN A 24 -8.58 13.03 -3.36
C GLN A 24 -9.41 12.71 -4.61
N LEU A 25 -9.81 11.46 -4.80
CA LEU A 25 -10.61 11.03 -5.95
C LEU A 25 -12.06 11.55 -5.86
N ILE A 26 -12.66 11.55 -4.67
CA ILE A 26 -14.00 12.11 -4.42
C ILE A 26 -14.01 13.62 -4.69
N ALA A 27 -12.99 14.34 -4.23
CA ALA A 27 -12.86 15.79 -4.49
C ALA A 27 -12.80 16.11 -6.00
N ARG A 28 -12.42 15.14 -6.84
CA ARG A 28 -12.39 15.21 -8.30
C ARG A 28 -13.66 14.67 -8.96
N GLY A 29 -14.72 14.44 -8.19
CA GLY A 29 -16.04 14.00 -8.69
C GLY A 29 -16.12 12.51 -9.04
N GLN A 30 -15.22 11.67 -8.52
CA GLN A 30 -15.28 10.23 -8.74
C GLN A 30 -16.06 9.55 -7.61
N SER A 31 -16.71 8.45 -7.92
CA SER A 31 -17.28 7.54 -6.92
C SER A 31 -16.21 6.58 -6.44
N VAL A 32 -16.10 6.37 -5.14
CA VAL A 32 -15.05 5.52 -4.57
C VAL A 32 -15.65 4.53 -3.57
N GLU A 33 -15.23 3.28 -3.68
CA GLU A 33 -15.51 2.25 -2.68
C GLU A 33 -14.20 1.80 -2.04
N VAL A 34 -14.12 1.90 -0.70
CA VAL A 34 -12.94 1.52 0.08
C VAL A 34 -13.20 0.21 0.80
N LEU A 35 -12.40 -0.80 0.47
CA LEU A 35 -12.58 -2.18 0.90
C LEU A 35 -11.40 -2.66 1.76
N PRO A 36 -11.57 -2.82 3.08
CA PRO A 36 -10.58 -3.46 3.93
C PRO A 36 -10.58 -4.98 3.71
N LEU A 37 -9.44 -5.55 3.31
CA LEU A 37 -9.35 -6.97 3.00
C LEU A 37 -9.23 -7.89 4.24
N VAL A 38 -8.95 -7.31 5.40
CA VAL A 38 -8.81 -8.07 6.66
C VAL A 38 -10.14 -8.65 7.12
N ASP A 39 -11.23 -7.95 6.84
CA ASP A 39 -12.59 -8.27 7.31
C ASP A 39 -13.42 -9.03 6.26
N LEU A 40 -12.86 -9.26 5.06
CA LEU A 40 -13.55 -10.01 4.02
C LEU A 40 -13.45 -11.52 4.30
N ALA A 41 -14.59 -12.15 4.48
CA ALA A 41 -14.68 -13.58 4.29
C ALA A 41 -14.27 -13.89 2.85
N ASP A 42 -13.42 -14.90 2.63
CA ASP A 42 -12.88 -15.27 1.31
C ASP A 42 -13.98 -15.61 0.27
N GLU A 43 -15.22 -15.65 0.68
CA GLU A 43 -16.40 -16.06 -0.10
C GLU A 43 -17.33 -14.90 -0.49
N GLU A 44 -17.13 -13.67 -0.01
CA GLU A 44 -18.01 -12.55 -0.39
C GLU A 44 -17.84 -12.21 -1.88
N PRO A 45 -18.91 -12.32 -2.70
CA PRO A 45 -18.85 -12.02 -4.11
C PRO A 45 -18.72 -10.50 -4.31
N LEU A 46 -17.60 -10.05 -4.88
CA LEU A 46 -17.43 -8.68 -5.32
C LEU A 46 -17.66 -8.61 -6.84
N GLU A 47 -18.68 -7.86 -7.25
CA GLU A 47 -18.93 -7.62 -8.66
C GLU A 47 -17.95 -6.58 -9.22
N MET A 48 -16.85 -7.07 -9.79
CA MET A 48 -15.77 -6.23 -10.31
C MET A 48 -16.19 -5.37 -11.51
N SER A 49 -17.24 -5.77 -12.26
CA SER A 49 -17.71 -5.06 -13.46
C SER A 49 -18.18 -3.63 -13.19
N ARG A 50 -18.57 -3.31 -11.96
CA ARG A 50 -19.04 -1.98 -11.56
C ARG A 50 -17.93 -0.95 -11.33
N PHE A 51 -16.66 -1.37 -11.34
CA PHE A 51 -15.53 -0.49 -11.17
C PHE A 51 -14.83 -0.21 -12.50
N ASP A 52 -14.49 1.04 -12.75
CA ASP A 52 -13.77 1.49 -13.93
C ASP A 52 -12.25 1.42 -13.73
N ALA A 53 -11.77 1.53 -12.50
CA ALA A 53 -10.37 1.50 -12.12
C ALA A 53 -10.19 0.91 -10.71
N ALA A 54 -8.97 0.48 -10.36
CA ALA A 54 -8.69 -0.09 -9.05
C ALA A 54 -7.35 0.39 -8.47
N ILE A 55 -7.34 0.68 -7.18
CA ILE A 55 -6.14 0.86 -6.36
C ILE A 55 -6.06 -0.34 -5.40
N LEU A 56 -4.95 -1.07 -5.43
CA LEU A 56 -4.64 -2.03 -4.38
C LEU A 56 -3.51 -1.48 -3.52
N ALA A 57 -3.69 -1.50 -2.20
CA ALA A 57 -2.71 -1.00 -1.26
C ALA A 57 -2.36 -2.04 -0.20
N GLY A 58 -1.08 -2.28 0.02
CA GLY A 58 -0.60 -3.22 1.03
C GLY A 58 0.64 -2.75 1.77
N SER A 59 0.77 -3.09 3.04
CA SER A 59 2.00 -2.84 3.78
C SER A 59 2.98 -3.99 3.63
N VAL A 60 4.25 -3.64 3.45
CA VAL A 60 5.35 -4.60 3.52
C VAL A 60 5.75 -4.76 4.97
N HIS A 61 5.65 -5.98 5.47
CA HIS A 61 6.00 -6.34 6.83
C HIS A 61 6.87 -7.59 6.85
N GLY A 62 8.06 -7.51 7.46
CA GLY A 62 9.01 -8.63 7.43
C GLY A 62 9.40 -9.10 6.03
N GLY A 63 9.46 -8.17 5.06
CA GLY A 63 9.77 -8.50 3.66
C GLY A 63 8.64 -9.14 2.86
N GLN A 64 7.40 -9.09 3.34
CA GLN A 64 6.23 -9.71 2.71
C GLN A 64 5.02 -8.78 2.72
N LEU A 65 4.15 -8.93 1.71
CA LEU A 65 2.81 -8.36 1.67
C LEU A 65 1.82 -9.27 2.40
N GLN A 66 0.70 -8.70 2.84
CA GLN A 66 -0.35 -9.49 3.49
C GLN A 66 -0.93 -10.55 2.54
N PRO A 67 -1.10 -11.80 3.00
CA PRO A 67 -1.68 -12.87 2.19
C PRO A 67 -3.07 -12.55 1.64
N GLN A 68 -3.88 -11.78 2.37
CA GLN A 68 -5.22 -11.36 1.95
C GLN A 68 -5.16 -10.50 0.67
N LEU A 69 -4.18 -9.60 0.57
CA LEU A 69 -3.98 -8.78 -0.63
C LEU A 69 -3.60 -9.64 -1.84
N ILE A 70 -2.68 -10.60 -1.63
CA ILE A 70 -2.24 -11.50 -2.69
C ILE A 70 -3.40 -12.37 -3.18
N ARG A 71 -4.19 -12.95 -2.27
CA ARG A 71 -5.37 -13.76 -2.61
C ARG A 71 -6.44 -12.95 -3.35
N PHE A 72 -6.72 -11.74 -2.86
CA PHE A 72 -7.68 -10.84 -3.51
C PHE A 72 -7.24 -10.51 -4.94
N ALA A 73 -6.00 -10.09 -5.13
CA ALA A 73 -5.46 -9.78 -6.44
C ALA A 73 -5.49 -11.00 -7.37
N ALA A 74 -5.11 -12.18 -6.90
CA ALA A 74 -5.14 -13.42 -7.67
C ALA A 74 -6.58 -13.82 -8.09
N ARG A 75 -7.53 -13.74 -7.16
CA ARG A 75 -8.94 -14.04 -7.43
C ARG A 75 -9.53 -13.15 -8.51
N HIS A 76 -9.16 -11.87 -8.53
CA HIS A 76 -9.71 -10.86 -9.41
C HIS A 76 -8.76 -10.43 -10.54
N ALA A 77 -7.66 -11.18 -10.77
CA ALA A 77 -6.60 -10.78 -11.69
C ALA A 77 -7.10 -10.44 -13.10
N ALA A 78 -7.97 -11.26 -13.68
CA ALA A 78 -8.52 -11.02 -15.00
C ALA A 78 -9.30 -9.70 -15.08
N ALA A 79 -10.14 -9.43 -14.09
CA ALA A 79 -10.91 -8.20 -14.02
C ALA A 79 -10.03 -6.98 -13.72
N LEU A 80 -9.03 -7.11 -12.86
CA LEU A 80 -8.07 -6.05 -12.53
C LEU A 80 -7.17 -5.70 -13.73
N ASN A 81 -6.75 -6.69 -14.51
CA ASN A 81 -5.93 -6.46 -15.70
C ASN A 81 -6.70 -5.80 -16.86
N ALA A 82 -8.03 -5.84 -16.84
CA ALA A 82 -8.88 -5.23 -17.87
C ALA A 82 -9.12 -3.72 -17.64
N ARG A 83 -8.50 -3.11 -16.62
CA ARG A 83 -8.74 -1.71 -16.24
C ARG A 83 -7.47 -1.05 -15.68
N PRO A 84 -7.43 0.31 -15.64
CA PRO A 84 -6.33 1.01 -14.99
C PRO A 84 -6.16 0.56 -13.54
N GLY A 85 -4.95 0.17 -13.18
CA GLY A 85 -4.61 -0.31 -11.86
C GLY A 85 -3.43 0.44 -11.25
N LEU A 86 -3.55 0.88 -10.00
CA LEU A 86 -2.45 1.46 -9.22
C LEU A 86 -2.16 0.56 -8.01
N PHE A 87 -0.91 0.14 -7.90
CA PHE A 87 -0.45 -0.60 -6.73
C PHE A 87 0.34 0.32 -5.79
N LEU A 88 -0.11 0.44 -4.55
CA LEU A 88 0.56 1.19 -3.49
C LEU A 88 1.23 0.20 -2.52
N MET A 89 2.54 0.16 -2.54
CA MET A 89 3.33 -0.68 -1.64
C MET A 89 3.87 0.19 -0.50
N VAL A 90 3.30 0.02 0.69
CA VAL A 90 3.58 0.86 1.86
C VAL A 90 4.65 0.19 2.72
N SER A 91 5.74 0.91 2.98
CA SER A 91 6.84 0.39 3.82
C SER A 91 7.66 1.50 4.47
N LEU A 92 8.36 1.19 5.56
CA LEU A 92 9.36 2.10 6.12
C LEU A 92 10.58 2.24 5.21
N ALA A 93 10.97 1.17 4.52
CA ALA A 93 12.08 1.16 3.57
C ALA A 93 11.91 2.20 2.44
N ALA A 94 10.67 2.51 2.07
CA ALA A 94 10.38 3.54 1.08
C ALA A 94 10.73 4.97 1.52
N ALA A 95 10.91 5.21 2.83
CA ALA A 95 11.33 6.50 3.38
C ALA A 95 12.85 6.71 3.36
N GLY A 96 13.61 5.63 3.22
CA GLY A 96 15.07 5.65 3.22
C GLY A 96 15.68 5.75 1.81
N ASN A 97 17.00 5.92 1.77
CA ASN A 97 17.78 5.96 0.53
C ASN A 97 18.70 4.72 0.40
N ASP A 98 18.45 3.67 1.16
CA ASP A 98 19.24 2.45 1.10
C ASP A 98 18.92 1.67 -0.17
N LYS A 99 19.96 1.41 -0.99
CA LYS A 99 19.83 0.74 -2.29
C LYS A 99 19.39 -0.72 -2.15
N ASP A 100 19.83 -1.39 -1.09
CA ASP A 100 19.50 -2.80 -0.86
C ASP A 100 18.04 -2.92 -0.42
N GLU A 101 17.54 -2.01 0.43
CA GLU A 101 16.12 -1.93 0.79
C GLU A 101 15.24 -1.64 -0.42
N HIS A 102 15.65 -0.73 -1.30
CA HIS A 102 14.92 -0.45 -2.54
C HIS A 102 14.93 -1.65 -3.52
N ALA A 103 16.04 -2.38 -3.61
CA ALA A 103 16.10 -3.61 -4.40
C ALA A 103 15.17 -4.70 -3.83
N ASP A 104 15.09 -4.83 -2.51
CA ASP A 104 14.15 -5.73 -1.86
C ASP A 104 12.68 -5.34 -2.12
N LEU A 105 12.34 -4.05 -2.09
CA LEU A 105 10.99 -3.60 -2.46
C LEU A 105 10.65 -3.93 -3.91
N ALA A 106 11.59 -3.75 -4.84
CA ALA A 106 11.40 -4.13 -6.23
C ALA A 106 11.18 -5.65 -6.38
N ARG A 107 11.93 -6.47 -5.66
CA ARG A 107 11.76 -7.93 -5.63
C ARG A 107 10.38 -8.33 -5.09
N ILE A 108 9.92 -7.70 -3.99
CA ILE A 108 8.60 -7.96 -3.39
C ILE A 108 7.49 -7.61 -4.39
N GLY A 109 7.60 -6.48 -5.07
CA GLY A 109 6.65 -6.06 -6.10
C GLY A 109 6.59 -7.04 -7.27
N HIS A 110 7.73 -7.52 -7.75
CA HIS A 110 7.81 -8.54 -8.81
C HIS A 110 7.18 -9.87 -8.37
N GLU A 111 7.46 -10.32 -7.16
CA GLU A 111 6.88 -11.56 -6.63
C GLU A 111 5.37 -11.44 -6.46
N PHE A 112 4.87 -10.28 -6.05
CA PHE A 112 3.44 -10.01 -5.99
C PHE A 112 2.77 -10.13 -7.36
N VAL A 113 3.32 -9.50 -8.39
CA VAL A 113 2.80 -9.59 -9.78
C VAL A 113 2.79 -11.03 -10.26
N LYS A 114 3.89 -11.76 -10.04
CA LYS A 114 4.03 -13.17 -10.43
C LYS A 114 3.02 -14.08 -9.74
N THR A 115 2.84 -13.89 -8.43
CA THR A 115 1.98 -14.75 -7.62
C THR A 115 0.50 -14.44 -7.82
N SER A 116 0.14 -13.16 -7.92
CA SER A 116 -1.24 -12.72 -8.12
C SER A 116 -1.72 -12.80 -9.57
N GLY A 117 -0.82 -12.73 -10.54
CA GLY A 117 -1.17 -12.61 -11.96
C GLY A 117 -1.76 -11.23 -12.33
N TRP A 118 -1.80 -10.27 -11.39
CA TRP A 118 -2.21 -8.91 -11.68
C TRP A 118 -1.02 -8.03 -12.01
N THR A 119 -1.08 -7.36 -13.16
CA THR A 119 -0.07 -6.39 -13.60
C THR A 119 -0.65 -4.99 -13.54
N PRO A 120 -0.39 -4.23 -12.47
CA PRO A 120 -0.88 -2.84 -12.37
C PRO A 120 -0.25 -1.96 -13.44
N SER A 121 -1.00 -0.97 -13.93
CA SER A 121 -0.46 0.02 -14.88
C SER A 121 0.59 0.93 -14.23
N GLN A 122 0.54 1.07 -12.91
CA GLN A 122 1.53 1.83 -12.14
C GLN A 122 1.73 1.20 -10.76
N THR A 123 2.98 1.17 -10.29
CA THR A 123 3.33 0.81 -8.91
C THR A 123 4.03 1.99 -8.25
N LEU A 124 3.65 2.31 -7.02
CA LEU A 124 4.25 3.35 -6.21
C LEU A 124 4.68 2.78 -4.85
N ASN A 125 5.94 2.99 -4.50
CA ASN A 125 6.42 2.76 -3.14
C ASN A 125 6.08 3.97 -2.29
N VAL A 126 5.29 3.77 -1.25
CA VAL A 126 4.83 4.83 -0.35
C VAL A 126 5.48 4.66 1.01
N ALA A 127 6.12 5.72 1.49
CA ALA A 127 6.68 5.73 2.83
C ALA A 127 5.58 5.56 3.89
N GLY A 128 5.80 4.64 4.81
CA GLY A 128 4.83 4.30 5.86
C GLY A 128 4.95 5.17 7.09
N ALA A 129 4.57 4.63 8.23
CA ALA A 129 4.73 5.25 9.54
C ALA A 129 5.35 4.27 10.52
N PHE A 130 6.10 4.81 11.44
CA PHE A 130 6.68 4.10 12.55
C PHE A 130 5.83 4.33 13.80
N ARG A 131 5.29 3.24 14.40
CA ARG A 131 4.42 3.33 15.58
C ARG A 131 5.06 2.67 16.78
N PHE A 132 5.57 3.45 17.72
CA PHE A 132 6.14 2.96 18.96
C PHE A 132 5.12 2.31 19.91
N THR A 133 3.87 2.68 19.81
CA THR A 133 2.84 2.28 20.78
C THR A 133 2.33 0.84 20.64
N GLN A 134 2.72 0.10 19.58
CA GLN A 134 2.30 -1.29 19.35
C GLN A 134 3.44 -2.32 19.49
N TYR A 135 4.37 -2.14 20.38
CA TYR A 135 5.79 -2.30 20.20
C TYR A 135 6.55 -3.38 20.95
N ASP A 136 6.07 -4.50 21.34
CA ASP A 136 6.99 -5.54 21.82
C ASP A 136 7.63 -6.39 20.69
N PHE A 137 6.99 -6.47 19.53
CA PHE A 137 7.50 -7.27 18.40
C PHE A 137 8.47 -6.51 17.47
N PHE A 138 8.40 -5.18 17.42
CA PHE A 138 9.10 -4.36 16.41
C PHE A 138 10.42 -3.76 16.84
N LYS A 139 10.86 -3.96 18.08
CA LYS A 139 12.14 -3.41 18.58
C LYS A 139 13.34 -3.74 17.68
N GLY A 140 13.38 -4.95 17.12
CA GLY A 140 14.47 -5.39 16.26
C GLY A 140 14.52 -4.70 14.90
N LEU A 141 13.37 -4.49 14.25
CA LEU A 141 13.30 -3.85 12.94
C LEU A 141 13.57 -2.35 13.05
N ALA A 142 13.01 -1.72 14.08
CA ALA A 142 13.22 -0.32 14.40
C ALA A 142 14.68 -0.01 14.71
N MET A 143 15.35 -0.84 15.48
CA MET A 143 16.77 -0.66 15.83
C MET A 143 17.67 -0.83 14.60
N ARG A 144 17.34 -1.72 13.65
CA ARG A 144 18.08 -1.86 12.40
C ARG A 144 17.90 -0.63 11.52
N TRP A 145 16.68 -0.10 11.41
CA TRP A 145 16.38 1.08 10.61
C TRP A 145 17.03 2.34 11.21
N ILE A 146 16.96 2.54 12.54
CA ILE A 146 17.64 3.62 13.26
C ILE A 146 19.17 3.53 13.09
N ALA A 147 19.73 2.32 13.12
CA ALA A 147 21.17 2.13 12.93
C ALA A 147 21.65 2.44 11.51
N HIS A 148 20.78 2.30 10.48
CA HIS A 148 21.12 2.59 9.09
C HIS A 148 20.91 4.07 8.72
N ASN A 149 19.87 4.72 9.28
CA ASN A 149 19.58 6.14 9.05
C ASN A 149 20.23 7.04 10.11
N LYS A 150 21.54 7.11 10.12
CA LYS A 150 22.36 7.88 11.10
C LYS A 150 22.15 9.40 11.12
N GLY A 151 21.11 9.94 10.53
CA GLY A 151 20.88 11.40 10.43
C GLY A 151 19.63 11.93 11.10
N GLU A 152 18.65 11.09 11.46
CA GLU A 152 17.41 11.54 12.08
C GLU A 152 17.26 11.00 13.51
N ALA A 153 17.08 11.91 14.46
CA ALA A 153 16.74 11.55 15.84
C ALA A 153 15.34 10.94 15.90
N VAL A 154 15.26 9.62 15.98
CA VAL A 154 14.02 8.94 16.33
C VAL A 154 13.87 9.04 17.84
N GLU A 155 12.93 9.85 18.30
CA GLU A 155 12.64 9.96 19.73
C GLU A 155 11.93 8.68 20.20
N PRO A 156 12.52 7.94 21.16
CA PRO A 156 11.87 6.76 21.72
C PRO A 156 10.50 7.14 22.32
N GLY A 157 9.44 6.42 21.90
CA GLY A 157 8.10 6.60 22.43
C GLY A 157 7.18 7.51 21.60
N LYS A 158 7.65 8.11 20.49
CA LYS A 158 6.82 8.89 19.59
C LYS A 158 6.61 8.19 18.25
N ASP A 159 5.35 8.14 17.80
CA ASP A 159 4.99 7.71 16.45
C ASP A 159 5.52 8.73 15.43
N LYS A 160 6.15 8.26 14.35
CA LYS A 160 6.62 9.12 13.27
C LYS A 160 6.07 8.65 11.94
N GLU A 161 5.48 9.59 11.20
CA GLU A 161 4.93 9.37 9.87
C GLU A 161 5.88 9.94 8.81
N TYR A 162 6.16 9.12 7.79
CA TYR A 162 7.07 9.47 6.68
C TYR A 162 6.34 9.61 5.35
N THR A 163 5.02 9.43 5.33
CA THR A 163 4.22 9.49 4.11
C THR A 163 4.26 10.87 3.48
N GLU A 164 4.75 10.94 2.24
CA GLU A 164 4.80 12.15 1.43
C GLU A 164 3.45 12.38 0.75
N TRP A 165 2.53 13.01 1.48
CA TRP A 165 1.14 13.21 1.03
C TRP A 165 1.02 14.03 -0.26
N ALA A 166 1.91 15.02 -0.46
CA ALA A 166 1.92 15.85 -1.65
C ALA A 166 2.33 15.05 -2.90
N GLU A 167 3.30 14.14 -2.78
CA GLU A 167 3.71 13.26 -3.86
C GLU A 167 2.58 12.29 -4.24
N LEU A 168 1.94 11.69 -3.23
CA LEU A 168 0.79 10.80 -3.47
C LEU A 168 -0.37 11.55 -4.15
N ALA A 169 -0.67 12.78 -3.72
CA ALA A 169 -1.68 13.61 -4.37
C ALA A 169 -1.33 13.91 -5.84
N ALA A 170 -0.08 14.24 -6.14
CA ALA A 170 0.38 14.50 -7.51
C ALA A 170 0.26 13.26 -8.41
N VAL A 171 0.53 12.07 -7.89
CA VAL A 171 0.28 10.82 -8.63
C VAL A 171 -1.20 10.67 -8.95
N LEU A 172 -2.07 10.90 -7.97
CA LEU A 172 -3.53 10.77 -8.14
C LEU A 172 -4.12 11.81 -9.09
N GLU A 173 -3.54 13.03 -9.21
CA GLU A 173 -3.98 14.03 -10.18
C GLU A 173 -3.94 13.51 -11.63
N HIS A 174 -3.00 12.64 -11.93
CA HIS A 174 -2.77 12.12 -13.26
C HIS A 174 -3.28 10.68 -13.45
N TRP A 175 -3.79 10.06 -12.39
CA TRP A 175 -4.33 8.70 -12.40
C TRP A 175 -5.86 8.72 -12.23
N PRO A 176 -6.59 7.80 -12.90
CA PRO A 176 -6.17 6.88 -13.96
C PRO A 176 -6.03 7.57 -15.31
N ARG A 177 -5.13 7.05 -16.13
CA ARG A 177 -4.96 7.46 -17.52
C ARG A 177 -5.50 6.41 -18.46
#